data_cf602bdcdef75d8f175cbcb0225cae95
#
_entry.id   cf602bdcdef75d8f175cbcb0225cae95
#
_cell.length_a   1.000
_cell.length_b   1.000
_cell.length_c   1.000
_cell.angle_alpha   90.00
_cell.angle_beta   90.00
_cell.angle_gamma   90.00
#
_symmetry.space_group_name_H-M   'P 1'
#
loop_
_entity.id
_entity.type
_entity.pdbx_description
1 polymer ?
#
loop_
_entity_poly.entity_id
_entity_poly.type
_entity_poly.pdbx_seq_one_letter_code
_entity_poly.pdbx_strand_id
1 'polypeptide(L)'
;MFFFKRRKKEKTLENKFDELNEGILNEKDRENPHKVEHYVIERLEQMIETTKEIEDEKAEYKVVTSYLNDIQTLEGLTEEEKKPITDIASNIVALNKTRYELMHSEKKIADVQFAQMQQEESDIPNAIKRLQSNEAYLETIRRDMKYLEREKGEWQLYQEILSHDRVKMQKFMYVAAGLSVTAALILLITQIILGTDMRLIWMILIFIAVLGICLPYLKMMNDRTESRRAKANADKAITLLNKVKIKYVNMTNAVDYACEKYHVRNGKELEYIWECYMDAVKQKEKFEQNSDDIDYFNNRMIRELSAYRLYDSRVWIPQAAALIDHKEMVEITHNLVMRRQKLRSRMEYNAGILKEQRTEWQSLWKKCRR
;
A
#
# COMPACT_ATOMS: atom_id res chain seq x y z
N MET A 1 42.40 -6.00 1.22
CA MET A 1 41.71 -7.12 1.88
C MET A 1 41.90 -8.48 1.17
N PHE A 2 42.67 -8.56 0.10
CA PHE A 2 42.94 -9.81 -0.69
C PHE A 2 44.15 -10.63 -0.20
N PHE A 3 45.08 -10.04 0.55
CA PHE A 3 46.31 -10.73 0.99
C PHE A 3 46.09 -11.67 2.20
N PHE A 4 45.08 -11.45 3.02
CA PHE A 4 44.81 -12.33 4.18
C PHE A 4 44.11 -13.65 3.83
N LYS A 5 43.40 -13.71 2.67
CA LYS A 5 42.71 -14.94 2.23
C LYS A 5 43.67 -15.96 1.62
N ARG A 6 44.81 -15.52 1.06
CA ARG A 6 45.80 -16.43 0.49
C ARG A 6 46.60 -17.14 1.56
N ARG A 7 47.03 -16.42 2.62
CA ARG A 7 47.77 -17.03 3.76
C ARG A 7 46.93 -18.06 4.55
N LYS A 8 45.62 -17.89 4.62
CA LYS A 8 44.73 -18.85 5.31
C LYS A 8 44.51 -20.12 4.49
N LYS A 9 44.57 -20.02 3.15
CA LYS A 9 44.44 -21.18 2.26
C LYS A 9 45.76 -21.99 2.18
N GLU A 10 46.90 -21.33 2.26
CA GLU A 10 48.19 -22.01 2.33
C GLU A 10 48.39 -22.73 3.65
N LYS A 11 48.05 -22.12 4.78
CA LYS A 11 48.09 -22.80 6.09
C LYS A 11 47.14 -24.00 6.21
N THR A 12 45.97 -23.97 5.53
CA THR A 12 45.03 -25.10 5.50
C THR A 12 45.51 -26.23 4.59
N LEU A 13 46.30 -25.92 3.57
CA LEU A 13 46.92 -26.93 2.73
C LEU A 13 48.15 -27.55 3.37
N GLU A 14 49.00 -26.73 4.03
CA GLU A 14 50.13 -27.26 4.84
C GLU A 14 49.63 -28.13 5.99
N ASN A 15 48.65 -27.74 6.74
CA ASN A 15 48.05 -28.58 7.79
C ASN A 15 47.43 -29.87 7.23
N LYS A 16 46.84 -29.86 6.03
CA LYS A 16 46.38 -31.09 5.37
C LYS A 16 47.49 -31.97 4.85
N PHE A 17 48.60 -31.39 4.45
CA PHE A 17 49.82 -32.14 4.05
C PHE A 17 50.50 -32.73 5.29
N ASP A 18 50.52 -32.03 6.42
CA ASP A 18 51.04 -32.53 7.68
C ASP A 18 50.15 -33.63 8.27
N GLU A 19 48.82 -33.48 8.21
CA GLU A 19 47.85 -34.56 8.57
C GLU A 19 47.98 -35.78 7.64
N LEU A 20 48.29 -35.60 6.34
CA LEU A 20 48.57 -36.71 5.40
C LEU A 20 49.90 -37.41 5.69
N ASN A 21 50.92 -36.68 6.19
CA ASN A 21 52.19 -37.23 6.59
C ASN A 21 52.18 -37.92 7.97
N GLU A 22 51.30 -37.46 8.90
CA GLU A 22 51.11 -38.14 10.17
C GLU A 22 50.48 -39.54 10.02
N GLY A 23 49.81 -39.80 8.88
CA GLY A 23 49.21 -41.10 8.54
C GLY A 23 50.17 -42.15 7.95
N ILE A 24 51.46 -41.88 7.84
CA ILE A 24 52.44 -42.83 7.29
C ILE A 24 53.36 -43.31 8.43
N LEU A 25 53.24 -44.58 8.83
CA LEU A 25 54.13 -45.20 9.80
C LEU A 25 55.57 -45.28 9.19
N ASN A 26 56.45 -44.43 9.73
CA ASN A 26 57.87 -44.50 9.45
C ASN A 26 58.49 -45.84 9.92
N GLU A 27 59.50 -46.36 9.25
CA GLU A 27 60.13 -47.64 9.63
C GLU A 27 60.60 -47.70 11.10
N LYS A 28 61.00 -46.55 11.67
CA LYS A 28 61.39 -46.41 13.08
C LYS A 28 60.22 -46.46 14.07
N ASP A 29 59.00 -46.05 13.65
CA ASP A 29 57.80 -46.05 14.49
C ASP A 29 57.13 -47.44 14.53
N ARG A 30 57.49 -48.33 13.60
CA ARG A 30 57.02 -49.75 13.58
C ARG A 30 57.55 -50.58 14.70
N GLU A 31 58.61 -50.15 15.39
CA GLU A 31 59.19 -50.86 16.57
C GLU A 31 58.51 -50.42 17.88
N ASN A 32 57.67 -49.39 17.89
CA ASN A 32 56.99 -48.89 19.06
C ASN A 32 55.54 -49.45 19.12
N PRO A 33 55.19 -50.38 20.03
CA PRO A 33 53.87 -51.00 20.03
C PRO A 33 52.72 -50.06 20.26
N HIS A 34 52.88 -48.96 21.05
CA HIS A 34 51.83 -47.98 21.28
C HIS A 34 51.54 -47.14 20.05
N LYS A 35 52.54 -46.79 19.24
CA LYS A 35 52.34 -46.04 17.99
C LYS A 35 51.66 -46.90 16.92
N VAL A 36 52.01 -48.19 16.87
CA VAL A 36 51.35 -49.14 15.96
C VAL A 36 49.90 -49.34 16.35
N GLU A 37 49.60 -49.45 17.63
CA GLU A 37 48.22 -49.59 18.13
C GLU A 37 47.37 -48.35 17.78
N HIS A 38 47.88 -47.14 18.02
CA HIS A 38 47.19 -45.91 17.67
C HIS A 38 46.93 -45.82 16.17
N TYR A 39 47.93 -46.08 15.33
CA TYR A 39 47.80 -46.11 13.87
C TYR A 39 46.76 -47.13 13.39
N VAL A 40 46.72 -48.30 13.98
CA VAL A 40 45.74 -49.34 13.63
C VAL A 40 44.33 -48.89 14.00
N ILE A 41 44.15 -48.29 15.17
CA ILE A 41 42.84 -47.74 15.58
C ILE A 41 42.37 -46.66 14.60
N GLU A 42 43.21 -45.70 14.31
CA GLU A 42 42.89 -44.61 13.36
C GLU A 42 42.54 -45.14 11.95
N ARG A 43 43.31 -46.16 11.47
CA ARG A 43 43.01 -46.79 10.18
C ARG A 43 41.69 -47.55 10.20
N LEU A 44 41.35 -48.21 11.31
CA LEU A 44 40.06 -48.89 11.46
C LEU A 44 38.92 -47.90 11.49
N GLU A 45 39.07 -46.76 12.16
CA GLU A 45 38.06 -45.69 12.17
C GLU A 45 37.83 -45.11 10.76
N GLN A 46 38.91 -44.86 10.02
CA GLN A 46 38.81 -44.41 8.60
C GLN A 46 38.13 -45.48 7.74
N MET A 47 38.41 -46.76 7.93
CA MET A 47 37.74 -47.83 7.18
C MET A 47 36.26 -47.91 7.51
N ILE A 48 35.87 -47.69 8.76
CA ILE A 48 34.45 -47.66 9.18
C ILE A 48 33.76 -46.46 8.50
N GLU A 49 34.37 -45.29 8.53
CA GLU A 49 33.82 -44.08 7.90
C GLU A 49 33.67 -44.26 6.37
N THR A 50 34.72 -44.73 5.69
CA THR A 50 34.68 -45.01 4.24
C THR A 50 33.62 -46.08 3.90
N THR A 51 33.45 -47.09 4.75
CA THR A 51 32.41 -48.12 4.55
C THR A 51 31.00 -47.50 4.67
N LYS A 52 30.80 -46.63 5.65
CA LYS A 52 29.53 -45.91 5.83
C LYS A 52 29.24 -44.99 4.61
N GLU A 53 30.24 -44.24 4.13
CA GLU A 53 30.11 -43.44 2.91
C GLU A 53 29.68 -44.28 1.70
N ILE A 54 30.32 -45.48 1.53
CA ILE A 54 29.95 -46.41 0.43
C ILE A 54 28.48 -46.86 0.58
N GLU A 55 28.02 -47.14 1.81
CA GLU A 55 26.63 -47.53 2.04
C GLU A 55 25.65 -46.42 1.72
N ASP A 56 25.94 -45.19 2.14
CA ASP A 56 25.12 -43.99 1.83
C ASP A 56 25.10 -43.74 0.31
N GLU A 57 26.26 -43.82 -0.37
CA GLU A 57 26.36 -43.67 -1.83
C GLU A 57 25.61 -44.80 -2.56
N LYS A 58 25.62 -46.04 -2.07
CA LYS A 58 24.81 -47.12 -2.63
C LYS A 58 23.33 -46.90 -2.48
N ALA A 59 22.90 -46.37 -1.33
CA ALA A 59 21.50 -46.06 -1.10
C ALA A 59 21.04 -44.97 -2.08
N GLU A 60 21.83 -43.89 -2.23
CA GLU A 60 21.52 -42.81 -3.20
C GLU A 60 21.55 -43.32 -4.64
N TYR A 61 22.51 -44.18 -5.00
CA TYR A 61 22.59 -44.79 -6.33
C TYR A 61 21.33 -45.58 -6.69
N LYS A 62 20.80 -46.37 -5.72
CA LYS A 62 19.53 -47.08 -5.92
C LYS A 62 18.38 -46.14 -6.17
N VAL A 63 18.26 -45.07 -5.36
CA VAL A 63 17.20 -44.07 -5.52
C VAL A 63 17.26 -43.39 -6.89
N VAL A 64 18.46 -42.92 -7.28
CA VAL A 64 18.67 -42.31 -8.60
C VAL A 64 18.33 -43.26 -9.75
N THR A 65 18.69 -44.54 -9.58
CA THR A 65 18.38 -45.58 -10.58
C THR A 65 16.87 -45.83 -10.65
N SER A 66 16.17 -45.83 -9.50
CA SER A 66 14.70 -45.96 -9.48
C SER A 66 14.02 -44.81 -10.19
N TYR A 67 14.46 -43.55 -10.01
CA TYR A 67 13.92 -42.40 -10.76
C TYR A 67 14.18 -42.48 -12.28
N LEU A 68 15.34 -42.99 -12.69
CA LEU A 68 15.60 -43.24 -14.11
C LEU A 68 14.68 -44.32 -14.69
N ASN A 69 14.33 -45.33 -13.93
CA ASN A 69 13.35 -46.33 -14.33
C ASN A 69 11.95 -45.76 -14.39
N ASP A 70 11.58 -44.87 -13.45
CA ASP A 70 10.30 -44.13 -13.50
C ASP A 70 10.19 -43.30 -14.78
N ILE A 71 11.25 -42.61 -15.19
CA ILE A 71 11.30 -41.87 -16.46
C ILE A 71 11.06 -42.79 -17.65
N GLN A 72 11.78 -43.93 -17.69
CA GLN A 72 11.61 -44.90 -18.79
C GLN A 72 10.18 -45.44 -18.83
N THR A 73 9.55 -45.65 -17.68
CA THR A 73 8.15 -46.08 -17.60
C THR A 73 7.19 -45.03 -18.17
N LEU A 74 7.42 -43.74 -17.76
CA LEU A 74 6.58 -42.62 -18.23
C LEU A 74 6.78 -42.34 -19.72
N GLU A 75 7.99 -42.44 -20.25
CA GLU A 75 8.27 -42.30 -21.69
C GLU A 75 7.68 -43.43 -22.51
N GLY A 76 7.59 -44.64 -21.95
CA GLY A 76 7.04 -45.82 -22.60
C GLY A 76 5.50 -45.86 -22.63
N LEU A 77 4.81 -44.93 -21.98
CA LEU A 77 3.32 -44.87 -22.01
C LEU A 77 2.82 -44.50 -23.40
N THR A 78 1.64 -45.02 -23.73
CA THR A 78 0.93 -44.62 -24.96
C THR A 78 0.43 -43.19 -24.88
N GLU A 79 0.19 -42.54 -25.99
CA GLU A 79 -0.33 -41.17 -26.04
C GLU A 79 -1.69 -41.00 -25.32
N GLU A 80 -2.52 -42.05 -25.32
CA GLU A 80 -3.79 -42.07 -24.60
C GLU A 80 -3.61 -42.09 -23.09
N GLU A 81 -2.58 -42.80 -22.59
CA GLU A 81 -2.24 -42.87 -21.18
C GLU A 81 -1.49 -41.62 -20.69
N LYS A 82 -0.67 -40.98 -21.53
CA LYS A 82 0.00 -39.73 -21.23
C LYS A 82 -0.94 -38.55 -21.14
N LYS A 83 -1.97 -38.50 -21.94
CA LYS A 83 -2.90 -37.38 -22.05
C LYS A 83 -3.47 -36.92 -20.68
N PRO A 84 -4.07 -37.78 -19.84
CA PRO A 84 -4.59 -37.35 -18.54
C PRO A 84 -3.49 -36.83 -17.61
N ILE A 85 -2.30 -37.39 -17.67
CA ILE A 85 -1.13 -36.93 -16.87
C ILE A 85 -0.68 -35.54 -17.33
N THR A 86 -0.55 -35.35 -18.63
CA THR A 86 -0.15 -34.06 -19.24
C THR A 86 -1.19 -32.96 -18.98
N ASP A 87 -2.48 -33.29 -19.05
CA ASP A 87 -3.55 -32.34 -18.75
C ASP A 87 -3.51 -31.90 -17.28
N ILE A 88 -3.30 -32.83 -16.35
CA ILE A 88 -3.15 -32.50 -14.92
C ILE A 88 -1.88 -31.68 -14.68
N ALA A 89 -0.75 -32.09 -15.28
CA ALA A 89 0.52 -31.37 -15.18
C ALA A 89 0.41 -29.95 -15.69
N SER A 90 -0.28 -29.72 -16.82
CA SER A 90 -0.49 -28.39 -17.39
C SER A 90 -1.30 -27.48 -16.44
N ASN A 91 -2.32 -28.03 -15.79
CA ASN A 91 -3.08 -27.30 -14.77
C ASN A 91 -2.20 -26.93 -13.57
N ILE A 92 -1.38 -27.87 -13.06
CA ILE A 92 -0.44 -27.62 -11.94
C ILE A 92 0.54 -26.49 -12.31
N VAL A 93 1.13 -26.53 -13.50
CA VAL A 93 2.07 -25.50 -13.95
C VAL A 93 1.39 -24.14 -14.09
N ALA A 94 0.19 -24.09 -14.70
CA ALA A 94 -0.59 -22.86 -14.84
C ALA A 94 -0.98 -22.26 -13.47
N LEU A 95 -1.46 -23.09 -12.55
CA LEU A 95 -1.84 -22.66 -11.19
C LEU A 95 -0.64 -22.19 -10.39
N ASN A 96 0.51 -22.88 -10.49
CA ASN A 96 1.75 -22.43 -9.83
C ASN A 96 2.24 -21.09 -10.39
N LYS A 97 2.10 -20.85 -11.71
CA LYS A 97 2.41 -19.56 -12.31
C LYS A 97 1.48 -18.47 -11.77
N THR A 98 0.18 -18.70 -11.74
CA THR A 98 -0.80 -17.78 -11.18
C THR A 98 -0.52 -17.48 -9.70
N ARG A 99 -0.17 -18.50 -8.92
CA ARG A 99 0.22 -18.35 -7.51
C ARG A 99 1.45 -17.46 -7.36
N TYR A 100 2.45 -17.65 -8.20
CA TYR A 100 3.64 -16.82 -8.22
C TYR A 100 3.32 -15.36 -8.54
N GLU A 101 2.47 -15.11 -9.55
CA GLU A 101 2.01 -13.77 -9.93
C GLU A 101 1.22 -13.10 -8.79
N LEU A 102 0.32 -13.83 -8.12
CA LEU A 102 -0.44 -13.32 -6.97
C LEU A 102 0.47 -12.99 -5.77
N MET A 103 1.49 -13.81 -5.50
CA MET A 103 2.45 -13.57 -4.42
C MET A 103 3.34 -12.34 -4.66
N HIS A 104 3.63 -12.03 -5.92
CA HIS A 104 4.48 -10.90 -6.31
C HIS A 104 3.67 -9.67 -6.76
N SER A 105 2.34 -9.70 -6.64
CA SER A 105 1.50 -8.53 -6.88
C SER A 105 1.77 -7.44 -5.82
N GLU A 106 1.87 -6.19 -6.27
CA GLU A 106 2.08 -5.06 -5.35
C GLU A 106 0.90 -4.90 -4.38
N LYS A 107 1.20 -4.89 -3.09
CA LYS A 107 0.23 -4.55 -2.05
C LYS A 107 -0.08 -3.05 -2.12
N LYS A 108 -1.28 -2.71 -2.56
CA LYS A 108 -1.77 -1.32 -2.66
C LYS A 108 -2.21 -0.73 -1.33
N ILE A 109 -2.40 -1.54 -0.30
CA ILE A 109 -2.88 -1.14 1.02
C ILE A 109 -1.91 -1.62 2.10
N ALA A 110 -1.67 -0.77 3.11
CA ALA A 110 -0.86 -1.13 4.27
C ALA A 110 -1.61 -2.13 5.18
N ASP A 111 -0.89 -3.04 5.81
CA ASP A 111 -1.49 -4.09 6.66
C ASP A 111 -2.33 -3.51 7.81
N VAL A 112 -1.95 -2.35 8.36
CA VAL A 112 -2.72 -1.64 9.41
C VAL A 112 -4.04 -1.12 8.86
N GLN A 113 -4.03 -0.51 7.68
CA GLN A 113 -5.25 -0.02 7.02
C GLN A 113 -6.17 -1.18 6.61
N PHE A 114 -5.59 -2.28 6.14
CA PHE A 114 -6.36 -3.48 5.82
C PHE A 114 -7.11 -4.02 7.04
N ALA A 115 -6.43 -4.16 8.19
CA ALA A 115 -7.04 -4.62 9.43
C ALA A 115 -8.15 -3.68 9.93
N GLN A 116 -7.96 -2.36 9.81
CA GLN A 116 -8.98 -1.36 10.16
C GLN A 116 -10.21 -1.47 9.26
N MET A 117 -10.02 -1.58 7.93
CA MET A 117 -11.13 -1.74 6.99
C MET A 117 -11.88 -3.05 7.21
N GLN A 118 -11.19 -4.12 7.52
CA GLN A 118 -11.78 -5.42 7.83
C GLN A 118 -12.64 -5.37 9.10
N GLN A 119 -12.21 -4.64 10.12
CA GLN A 119 -12.97 -4.53 11.37
C GLN A 119 -14.30 -3.78 11.21
N GLU A 120 -14.34 -2.79 10.32
CA GLU A 120 -15.51 -1.93 10.08
C GLU A 120 -16.16 -2.15 8.70
N GLU A 121 -15.94 -3.30 8.07
CA GLU A 121 -16.30 -3.61 6.68
C GLU A 121 -17.77 -3.27 6.35
N SER A 122 -18.70 -3.59 7.25
CA SER A 122 -20.14 -3.33 7.07
C SER A 122 -20.49 -1.84 7.07
N ASP A 123 -19.72 -1.01 7.77
CA ASP A 123 -20.04 0.40 8.01
C ASP A 123 -19.34 1.34 7.03
N ILE A 124 -18.19 0.96 6.48
CA ILE A 124 -17.38 1.79 5.58
C ILE A 124 -18.15 2.33 4.35
N PRO A 125 -18.94 1.55 3.61
CA PRO A 125 -19.68 2.07 2.46
C PRO A 125 -20.65 3.18 2.82
N ASN A 126 -21.28 3.08 4.01
CA ASN A 126 -22.17 4.11 4.53
C ASN A 126 -21.38 5.32 5.05
N ALA A 127 -20.23 5.09 5.67
CA ALA A 127 -19.34 6.15 6.14
C ALA A 127 -18.80 7.02 4.97
N ILE A 128 -18.38 6.38 3.85
CA ILE A 128 -17.97 7.09 2.63
C ILE A 128 -19.08 8.02 2.14
N LYS A 129 -20.31 7.50 1.97
CA LYS A 129 -21.45 8.29 1.51
C LYS A 129 -21.77 9.45 2.45
N ARG A 130 -21.72 9.21 3.77
CA ARG A 130 -21.97 10.25 4.78
C ARG A 130 -20.89 11.33 4.74
N LEU A 131 -19.62 10.93 4.66
CA LEU A 131 -18.50 11.86 4.63
C LEU A 131 -18.54 12.75 3.36
N GLN A 132 -18.72 12.15 2.20
CA GLN A 132 -18.86 12.88 0.93
C GLN A 132 -20.08 13.83 0.94
N SER A 133 -21.21 13.38 1.47
CA SER A 133 -22.42 14.23 1.62
C SER A 133 -22.18 15.40 2.56
N ASN A 134 -21.50 15.15 3.69
CA ASN A 134 -21.17 16.19 4.66
C ASN A 134 -20.18 17.22 4.09
N GLU A 135 -19.17 16.79 3.34
CA GLU A 135 -18.24 17.66 2.65
C GLU A 135 -18.94 18.55 1.59
N ALA A 136 -19.83 17.96 0.79
CA ALA A 136 -20.61 18.71 -0.19
C ALA A 136 -21.55 19.72 0.49
N TYR A 137 -22.16 19.34 1.61
CA TYR A 137 -23.01 20.23 2.38
C TYR A 137 -22.19 21.35 3.05
N LEU A 138 -21.02 21.06 3.56
CA LEU A 138 -20.09 22.04 4.14
C LEU A 138 -19.69 23.11 3.11
N GLU A 139 -19.45 22.70 1.86
CA GLU A 139 -19.16 23.66 0.77
C GLU A 139 -20.38 24.54 0.43
N THR A 140 -21.58 23.99 0.54
CA THR A 140 -22.82 24.77 0.38
C THR A 140 -22.97 25.80 1.50
N ILE A 141 -22.78 25.38 2.76
CA ILE A 141 -22.81 26.26 3.94
C ILE A 141 -21.78 27.39 3.79
N ARG A 142 -20.57 27.09 3.30
CA ARG A 142 -19.51 28.07 3.07
C ARG A 142 -19.92 29.12 2.03
N ARG A 143 -20.60 28.71 0.97
CA ARG A 143 -21.17 29.64 -0.03
C ARG A 143 -22.25 30.49 0.55
N ASP A 144 -23.17 29.93 1.33
CA ASP A 144 -24.24 30.67 2.01
C ASP A 144 -23.68 31.70 2.99
N MET A 145 -22.63 31.33 3.75
CA MET A 145 -21.94 32.28 4.64
C MET A 145 -21.39 33.49 3.87
N LYS A 146 -20.66 33.23 2.78
CA LYS A 146 -20.11 34.33 1.94
C LYS A 146 -21.19 35.22 1.35
N TYR A 147 -22.32 34.62 0.95
CA TYR A 147 -23.45 35.38 0.43
C TYR A 147 -24.05 36.30 1.52
N LEU A 148 -24.32 35.74 2.71
CA LEU A 148 -24.89 36.50 3.83
C LEU A 148 -23.92 37.55 4.39
N GLU A 149 -22.61 37.31 4.38
CA GLU A 149 -21.59 38.31 4.74
C GLU A 149 -21.60 39.49 3.79
N ARG A 150 -21.71 39.22 2.48
CA ARG A 150 -21.83 40.28 1.46
C ARG A 150 -23.14 41.04 1.62
N GLU A 151 -24.26 40.34 1.75
CA GLU A 151 -25.59 40.97 1.94
C GLU A 151 -25.61 41.87 3.18
N LYS A 152 -25.08 41.40 4.30
CA LYS A 152 -24.89 42.19 5.52
C LYS A 152 -24.08 43.45 5.23
N GLY A 153 -22.95 43.33 4.51
CA GLY A 153 -22.09 44.45 4.15
C GLY A 153 -22.79 45.46 3.28
N GLU A 154 -23.56 45.01 2.28
CA GLU A 154 -24.34 45.87 1.39
C GLU A 154 -25.40 46.68 2.14
N TRP A 155 -26.16 46.04 3.07
CA TRP A 155 -27.16 46.75 3.86
C TRP A 155 -26.54 47.70 4.88
N GLN A 156 -25.39 47.39 5.45
CA GLN A 156 -24.65 48.30 6.35
C GLN A 156 -24.11 49.50 5.60
N LEU A 157 -23.53 49.32 4.41
CA LEU A 157 -23.06 50.39 3.56
C LEU A 157 -24.22 51.29 3.11
N TYR A 158 -25.33 50.69 2.72
CA TYR A 158 -26.55 51.45 2.32
C TYR A 158 -27.08 52.29 3.48
N GLN A 159 -27.09 51.75 4.72
CA GLN A 159 -27.45 52.50 5.91
C GLN A 159 -26.50 53.69 6.18
N GLU A 160 -25.21 53.49 5.97
CA GLU A 160 -24.20 54.55 6.10
C GLU A 160 -24.41 55.69 5.09
N ILE A 161 -24.63 55.36 3.80
CA ILE A 161 -24.94 56.31 2.74
C ILE A 161 -26.19 57.14 3.11
N LEU A 162 -27.29 56.49 3.52
CA LEU A 162 -28.49 57.16 3.91
C LEU A 162 -28.28 58.09 5.12
N SER A 163 -27.45 57.68 6.10
CA SER A 163 -27.11 58.52 7.25
C SER A 163 -26.32 59.76 6.85
N HIS A 164 -25.38 59.60 5.91
CA HIS A 164 -24.57 60.71 5.41
C HIS A 164 -25.42 61.72 4.57
N ASP A 165 -26.32 61.21 3.73
CA ASP A 165 -27.24 62.03 2.95
C ASP A 165 -28.20 62.80 3.85
N ARG A 166 -28.66 62.23 4.95
CA ARG A 166 -29.46 62.90 5.96
C ARG A 166 -28.73 64.12 6.53
N VAL A 167 -27.48 63.97 6.90
CA VAL A 167 -26.66 65.09 7.44
C VAL A 167 -26.49 66.18 6.40
N LYS A 168 -26.28 65.84 5.12
CA LYS A 168 -26.21 66.84 3.99
C LYS A 168 -27.53 67.58 3.84
N MET A 169 -28.66 66.83 3.87
CA MET A 169 -29.99 67.42 3.73
C MET A 169 -30.35 68.35 4.89
N GLN A 170 -29.96 67.97 6.12
CA GLN A 170 -30.11 68.86 7.29
C GLN A 170 -29.32 70.15 7.13
N LYS A 171 -28.06 70.13 6.69
CA LYS A 171 -27.21 71.26 6.46
C LYS A 171 -27.83 72.14 5.36
N PHE A 172 -28.33 71.57 4.25
CA PHE A 172 -28.99 72.30 3.19
C PHE A 172 -30.24 72.97 3.70
N MET A 173 -31.07 72.31 4.50
CA MET A 173 -32.29 72.89 5.08
C MET A 173 -31.99 74.16 5.95
N TYR A 174 -30.94 74.07 6.79
CA TYR A 174 -30.51 75.16 7.64
C TYR A 174 -29.98 76.35 6.79
N VAL A 175 -29.22 76.09 5.74
CA VAL A 175 -28.71 77.09 4.84
C VAL A 175 -29.90 77.77 4.07
N ALA A 176 -30.84 76.96 3.56
CA ALA A 176 -32.02 77.45 2.86
C ALA A 176 -32.91 78.35 3.78
N ALA A 177 -33.11 77.90 5.02
CA ALA A 177 -33.81 78.68 6.04
C ALA A 177 -33.09 79.99 6.36
N GLY A 178 -31.79 79.95 6.56
CA GLY A 178 -30.99 81.15 6.79
C GLY A 178 -31.06 82.17 5.63
N LEU A 179 -30.92 81.69 4.39
CA LEU A 179 -31.03 82.52 3.21
C LEU A 179 -32.42 83.08 3.07
N SER A 180 -33.49 82.36 3.37
CA SER A 180 -34.84 82.83 3.31
C SER A 180 -35.13 83.95 4.33
N VAL A 181 -34.57 83.78 5.55
CA VAL A 181 -34.69 84.84 6.60
C VAL A 181 -33.91 86.08 6.21
N THR A 182 -32.68 85.94 5.73
CA THR A 182 -31.90 87.15 5.27
C THR A 182 -32.55 87.84 4.12
N ALA A 183 -33.10 87.15 3.11
CA ALA A 183 -33.83 87.68 2.02
C ALA A 183 -35.12 88.39 2.48
N ALA A 184 -35.84 87.86 3.44
CA ALA A 184 -37.02 88.47 4.04
C ALA A 184 -36.68 89.76 4.79
N LEU A 185 -35.54 89.80 5.52
CA LEU A 185 -35.08 91.03 6.17
C LEU A 185 -34.69 92.08 5.18
N ILE A 186 -34.03 91.74 4.07
CA ILE A 186 -33.65 92.69 3.01
C ILE A 186 -34.93 93.24 2.35
N LEU A 187 -35.91 92.36 2.05
CA LEU A 187 -37.18 92.82 1.47
C LEU A 187 -37.96 93.76 2.40
N LEU A 188 -37.95 93.49 3.69
CA LEU A 188 -38.62 94.31 4.72
C LEU A 188 -37.93 95.68 4.79
N ILE A 189 -36.61 95.76 4.77
CA ILE A 189 -35.89 97.03 4.76
C ILE A 189 -36.15 97.82 3.48
N THR A 190 -36.16 97.18 2.31
CA THR A 190 -36.44 97.86 1.00
C THR A 190 -37.87 98.37 0.92
N GLN A 191 -38.83 97.61 1.50
CA GLN A 191 -40.23 98.05 1.56
C GLN A 191 -40.44 99.33 2.41
N ILE A 192 -39.70 99.40 3.51
CA ILE A 192 -39.72 100.57 4.43
C ILE A 192 -39.13 101.81 3.75
N ILE A 193 -38.03 101.62 2.98
CA ILE A 193 -37.28 102.72 2.36
C ILE A 193 -37.99 103.25 1.08
N LEU A 194 -38.48 102.35 0.22
CA LEU A 194 -39.02 102.70 -1.08
C LEU A 194 -40.55 102.90 -1.09
N GLY A 195 -41.33 102.52 -0.09
CA GLY A 195 -42.77 102.68 0.02
C GLY A 195 -43.61 101.97 -1.06
N THR A 196 -42.98 101.00 -1.78
CA THR A 196 -43.56 100.28 -2.94
C THR A 196 -44.30 99.01 -2.50
N ASP A 197 -45.37 98.70 -3.25
CA ASP A 197 -46.20 97.51 -2.98
C ASP A 197 -45.52 96.22 -3.51
N MET A 198 -44.80 95.46 -2.65
CA MET A 198 -44.00 94.31 -3.01
C MET A 198 -44.68 92.94 -2.67
N ARG A 199 -46.04 92.90 -2.66
CA ARG A 199 -46.83 91.73 -2.29
C ARG A 199 -46.47 90.45 -3.11
N LEU A 200 -46.29 90.63 -4.43
CA LEU A 200 -45.91 89.54 -5.34
C LEU A 200 -44.54 88.93 -4.98
N ILE A 201 -43.57 89.79 -4.68
CA ILE A 201 -42.20 89.34 -4.31
C ILE A 201 -42.21 88.55 -3.01
N TRP A 202 -43.02 88.98 -2.00
CA TRP A 202 -43.23 88.28 -0.79
C TRP A 202 -43.86 86.84 -1.00
N MET A 203 -44.89 86.76 -1.90
CA MET A 203 -45.45 85.44 -2.24
C MET A 203 -44.46 84.50 -2.90
N ILE A 204 -43.62 85.02 -3.82
CA ILE A 204 -42.58 84.25 -4.49
C ILE A 204 -41.53 83.80 -3.49
N LEU A 205 -41.07 84.70 -2.58
CA LEU A 205 -40.10 84.32 -1.52
C LEU A 205 -40.63 83.25 -0.59
N ILE A 206 -41.90 83.36 -0.12
CA ILE A 206 -42.53 82.36 0.73
C ILE A 206 -42.64 81.01 0.01
N PHE A 207 -43.03 81.05 -1.29
CA PHE A 207 -43.12 79.81 -2.09
C PHE A 207 -41.76 79.09 -2.22
N ILE A 208 -40.70 79.88 -2.55
CA ILE A 208 -39.33 79.32 -2.65
C ILE A 208 -38.84 78.77 -1.28
N ALA A 209 -39.10 79.54 -0.20
CA ALA A 209 -38.74 79.08 1.17
C ALA A 209 -39.46 77.80 1.58
N VAL A 210 -40.76 77.70 1.27
CA VAL A 210 -41.51 76.48 1.55
C VAL A 210 -40.98 75.27 0.73
N LEU A 211 -40.74 75.49 -0.57
CA LEU A 211 -40.15 74.44 -1.42
C LEU A 211 -38.74 74.00 -0.92
N GLY A 212 -37.89 74.98 -0.58
CA GLY A 212 -36.52 74.75 -0.12
C GLY A 212 -36.43 74.00 1.23
N ILE A 213 -37.47 74.09 2.04
CA ILE A 213 -37.57 73.34 3.35
C ILE A 213 -38.39 72.08 3.19
N CYS A 214 -39.50 72.07 2.48
CA CYS A 214 -40.41 70.95 2.37
C CYS A 214 -39.84 69.78 1.59
N LEU A 215 -39.18 70.03 0.45
CA LEU A 215 -38.59 68.93 -0.34
C LEU A 215 -37.48 68.19 0.37
N PRO A 216 -36.47 68.86 0.97
CA PRO A 216 -35.47 68.13 1.81
C PRO A 216 -36.08 67.41 3.03
N TYR A 217 -37.12 68.01 3.65
CA TYR A 217 -37.81 67.35 4.76
C TYR A 217 -38.53 66.07 4.35
N LEU A 218 -39.25 66.07 3.22
CA LEU A 218 -39.90 64.89 2.67
C LEU A 218 -38.85 63.78 2.33
N LYS A 219 -37.74 64.18 1.69
CA LYS A 219 -36.64 63.26 1.40
C LYS A 219 -36.05 62.70 2.68
N MET A 220 -35.80 63.50 3.69
CA MET A 220 -35.26 63.06 4.96
C MET A 220 -36.21 62.08 5.71
N MET A 221 -37.55 62.29 5.56
CA MET A 221 -38.57 61.40 6.09
C MET A 221 -38.58 60.04 5.41
N ASN A 222 -38.40 60.06 4.05
CA ASN A 222 -38.27 58.82 3.27
C ASN A 222 -36.96 58.08 3.63
N ASP A 223 -35.83 58.79 3.69
CA ASP A 223 -34.50 58.22 4.07
C ASP A 223 -34.56 57.61 5.48
N ARG A 224 -35.34 58.14 6.42
CA ARG A 224 -35.55 57.53 7.73
C ARG A 224 -36.24 56.17 7.64
N THR A 225 -37.25 56.02 6.81
CA THR A 225 -37.97 54.76 6.63
C THR A 225 -37.14 53.74 5.93
N GLU A 226 -36.38 54.14 4.91
CA GLU A 226 -35.44 53.27 4.22
C GLU A 226 -34.25 52.84 5.11
N SER A 227 -33.72 53.73 5.93
CA SER A 227 -32.66 53.41 6.90
C SER A 227 -33.12 52.40 7.96
N ARG A 228 -34.40 52.51 8.43
CA ARG A 228 -35.00 51.50 9.33
C ARG A 228 -35.14 50.15 8.62
N ARG A 229 -35.57 50.12 7.36
CA ARG A 229 -35.66 48.89 6.57
C ARG A 229 -34.29 48.27 6.33
N ALA A 230 -33.28 49.08 5.95
CA ALA A 230 -31.92 48.64 5.77
C ALA A 230 -31.35 48.02 7.06
N LYS A 231 -31.57 48.67 8.22
CA LYS A 231 -31.17 48.14 9.52
C LYS A 231 -31.86 46.80 9.80
N ALA A 232 -33.17 46.69 9.60
CA ALA A 232 -33.92 45.45 9.83
C ALA A 232 -33.42 44.29 8.92
N ASN A 233 -33.05 44.60 7.67
CA ASN A 233 -32.49 43.60 6.76
C ASN A 233 -31.07 43.22 7.15
N ALA A 234 -30.24 44.18 7.58
CA ALA A 234 -28.90 43.86 8.13
C ALA A 234 -29.00 42.98 9.37
N ASP A 235 -29.92 43.26 10.31
CA ASP A 235 -30.15 42.47 11.51
C ASP A 235 -30.65 41.05 11.17
N LYS A 236 -31.50 40.90 10.14
CA LYS A 236 -31.90 39.58 9.61
C LYS A 236 -30.73 38.83 9.03
N ALA A 237 -29.92 39.50 8.19
CA ALA A 237 -28.72 38.87 7.60
C ALA A 237 -27.72 38.40 8.69
N ILE A 238 -27.51 39.22 9.74
CA ILE A 238 -26.68 38.86 10.89
C ILE A 238 -27.25 37.62 11.61
N THR A 239 -28.57 37.59 11.86
CA THR A 239 -29.20 36.46 12.54
C THR A 239 -29.11 35.19 11.74
N LEU A 240 -29.32 35.25 10.41
CA LEU A 240 -29.14 34.10 9.50
C LEU A 240 -27.69 33.68 9.44
N LEU A 241 -26.75 34.61 9.34
CA LEU A 241 -25.33 34.32 9.34
C LEU A 241 -24.87 33.58 10.60
N ASN A 242 -25.36 34.01 11.77
CA ASN A 242 -25.06 33.32 13.04
C ASN A 242 -25.60 31.90 13.06
N LYS A 243 -26.82 31.65 12.55
CA LYS A 243 -27.37 30.30 12.40
C LYS A 243 -26.53 29.43 11.44
N VAL A 244 -26.12 29.99 10.32
CA VAL A 244 -25.29 29.29 9.32
C VAL A 244 -23.88 29.02 9.89
N LYS A 245 -23.29 29.95 10.66
CA LYS A 245 -22.02 29.73 11.36
C LYS A 245 -22.08 28.56 12.34
N ILE A 246 -23.15 28.43 13.11
CA ILE A 246 -23.35 27.29 14.01
C ILE A 246 -23.43 25.98 13.22
N LYS A 247 -24.18 25.94 12.11
CA LYS A 247 -24.23 24.78 11.23
C LYS A 247 -22.86 24.44 10.62
N TYR A 248 -22.09 25.46 10.24
CA TYR A 248 -20.73 25.28 9.73
C TYR A 248 -19.83 24.59 10.74
N VAL A 249 -19.80 25.09 11.99
CA VAL A 249 -18.98 24.49 13.06
C VAL A 249 -19.38 23.03 13.33
N ASN A 250 -20.71 22.78 13.45
CA ASN A 250 -21.17 21.42 13.70
C ASN A 250 -20.82 20.46 12.55
N MET A 251 -20.93 20.93 11.32
CA MET A 251 -20.61 20.09 10.15
C MET A 251 -19.09 19.90 10.00
N THR A 252 -18.29 20.93 10.27
CA THR A 252 -16.83 20.81 10.29
C THR A 252 -16.39 19.79 11.31
N ASN A 253 -16.89 19.85 12.53
CA ASN A 253 -16.60 18.87 13.59
C ASN A 253 -16.99 17.44 13.18
N ALA A 254 -18.13 17.28 12.48
CA ALA A 254 -18.56 15.97 12.00
C ALA A 254 -17.65 15.41 10.90
N VAL A 255 -17.17 16.25 9.98
CA VAL A 255 -16.22 15.89 8.95
C VAL A 255 -14.85 15.56 9.57
N ASP A 256 -14.35 16.44 10.45
CA ASP A 256 -13.06 16.26 11.10
C ASP A 256 -13.04 14.97 11.94
N TYR A 257 -14.10 14.71 12.71
CA TYR A 257 -14.23 13.46 13.46
C TYR A 257 -14.19 12.22 12.55
N ALA A 258 -14.88 12.26 11.41
CA ALA A 258 -14.87 11.14 10.47
C ALA A 258 -13.48 10.96 9.84
N CYS A 259 -12.81 12.08 9.47
CA CYS A 259 -11.45 12.06 8.93
C CYS A 259 -10.42 11.49 9.94
N GLU A 260 -10.54 11.89 11.22
CA GLU A 260 -9.69 11.36 12.30
C GLU A 260 -9.95 9.88 12.56
N LYS A 261 -11.24 9.47 12.62
CA LYS A 261 -11.62 8.08 12.85
C LYS A 261 -11.04 7.13 11.81
N TYR A 262 -11.09 7.52 10.54
CA TYR A 262 -10.62 6.69 9.42
C TYR A 262 -9.20 7.01 8.97
N HIS A 263 -8.51 7.96 9.62
CA HIS A 263 -7.16 8.43 9.27
C HIS A 263 -7.04 8.85 7.79
N VAL A 264 -8.02 9.61 7.30
CA VAL A 264 -8.11 10.10 5.93
C VAL A 264 -8.27 11.61 5.89
N ARG A 265 -7.96 12.22 4.77
CA ARG A 265 -8.09 13.68 4.57
C ARG A 265 -9.46 14.09 4.05
N ASN A 266 -10.13 13.19 3.34
CA ASN A 266 -11.43 13.44 2.71
C ASN A 266 -12.15 12.15 2.34
N GLY A 267 -13.42 12.26 1.95
CA GLY A 267 -14.25 11.14 1.56
C GLY A 267 -13.79 10.40 0.30
N LYS A 268 -13.06 11.07 -0.61
CA LYS A 268 -12.48 10.42 -1.80
C LYS A 268 -11.30 9.52 -1.45
N GLU A 269 -10.48 9.94 -0.49
CA GLU A 269 -9.37 9.12 0.00
C GLU A 269 -9.88 7.87 0.71
N LEU A 270 -10.95 8.00 1.51
CA LEU A 270 -11.59 6.85 2.15
C LEU A 270 -12.16 5.87 1.11
N GLU A 271 -12.79 6.38 0.05
CA GLU A 271 -13.28 5.57 -1.07
C GLU A 271 -12.15 4.82 -1.77
N TYR A 272 -11.03 5.51 -2.07
CA TYR A 272 -9.86 4.89 -2.68
C TYR A 272 -9.25 3.79 -1.81
N ILE A 273 -9.11 4.01 -0.49
CA ILE A 273 -8.62 2.99 0.45
C ILE A 273 -9.58 1.79 0.48
N TRP A 274 -10.88 2.05 0.46
CA TRP A 274 -11.91 1.00 0.39
C TRP A 274 -11.81 0.17 -0.90
N GLU A 275 -11.60 0.81 -2.05
CA GLU A 275 -11.37 0.10 -3.31
C GLU A 275 -10.11 -0.78 -3.25
N CYS A 276 -9.01 -0.24 -2.71
CA CYS A 276 -7.79 -1.01 -2.49
C CYS A 276 -7.98 -2.20 -1.55
N TYR A 277 -8.79 -2.03 -0.49
CA TYR A 277 -9.18 -3.10 0.42
C TYR A 277 -9.97 -4.19 -0.29
N MET A 278 -11.00 -3.83 -1.05
CA MET A 278 -11.82 -4.79 -1.82
C MET A 278 -11.01 -5.56 -2.86
N ASP A 279 -10.06 -4.88 -3.51
CA ASP A 279 -9.12 -5.55 -4.43
C ASP A 279 -8.21 -6.54 -3.69
N ALA A 280 -7.70 -6.18 -2.51
CA ALA A 280 -6.87 -7.05 -1.70
C ALA A 280 -7.65 -8.28 -1.17
N VAL A 281 -8.91 -8.11 -0.77
CA VAL A 281 -9.80 -9.23 -0.39
C VAL A 281 -10.00 -10.18 -1.56
N LYS A 282 -10.31 -9.66 -2.75
CA LYS A 282 -10.46 -10.48 -3.98
C LYS A 282 -9.18 -11.22 -4.35
N GLN A 283 -8.02 -10.58 -4.18
CA GLN A 283 -6.74 -11.25 -4.42
C GLN A 283 -6.49 -12.38 -3.42
N LYS A 284 -6.84 -12.17 -2.16
CA LYS A 284 -6.74 -13.18 -1.11
C LYS A 284 -7.65 -14.38 -1.40
N GLU A 285 -8.91 -14.15 -1.77
CA GLU A 285 -9.85 -15.20 -2.16
C GLU A 285 -9.34 -16.00 -3.38
N LYS A 286 -8.83 -15.31 -4.41
CA LYS A 286 -8.21 -15.97 -5.57
C LYS A 286 -6.98 -16.80 -5.18
N PHE A 287 -6.19 -16.32 -4.24
CA PHE A 287 -5.03 -17.07 -3.76
C PHE A 287 -5.45 -18.34 -2.99
N GLU A 288 -6.46 -18.24 -2.15
CA GLU A 288 -7.03 -19.39 -1.42
C GLU A 288 -7.63 -20.42 -2.40
N GLN A 289 -8.47 -19.99 -3.34
CA GLN A 289 -9.02 -20.86 -4.38
C GLN A 289 -7.92 -21.54 -5.22
N ASN A 290 -6.91 -20.77 -5.65
CA ASN A 290 -5.78 -21.33 -6.39
C ASN A 290 -5.00 -22.36 -5.55
N SER A 291 -4.85 -22.14 -4.24
CA SER A 291 -4.20 -23.10 -3.33
C SER A 291 -4.99 -24.41 -3.25
N ASP A 292 -6.30 -24.32 -3.09
CA ASP A 292 -7.19 -25.48 -3.04
C ASP A 292 -7.16 -26.27 -4.37
N ASP A 293 -7.16 -25.55 -5.49
CA ASP A 293 -7.05 -26.15 -6.83
C ASP A 293 -5.70 -26.86 -7.02
N ILE A 294 -4.58 -26.26 -6.58
CA ILE A 294 -3.26 -26.90 -6.61
C ILE A 294 -3.28 -28.18 -5.80
N ASP A 295 -3.83 -28.19 -4.60
CA ASP A 295 -3.90 -29.37 -3.75
C ASP A 295 -4.79 -30.46 -4.38
N TYR A 296 -5.89 -30.08 -4.99
CA TYR A 296 -6.75 -31.01 -5.74
C TYR A 296 -5.99 -31.67 -6.90
N PHE A 297 -5.33 -30.86 -7.75
CA PHE A 297 -4.60 -31.40 -8.91
C PHE A 297 -3.36 -32.20 -8.50
N ASN A 298 -2.64 -31.81 -7.42
CA ASN A 298 -1.53 -32.58 -6.85
C ASN A 298 -2.00 -33.97 -6.40
N ASN A 299 -3.11 -34.03 -5.66
CA ASN A 299 -3.68 -35.30 -5.21
C ASN A 299 -4.18 -36.16 -6.38
N ARG A 300 -4.71 -35.53 -7.41
CA ARG A 300 -5.12 -36.21 -8.64
C ARG A 300 -3.93 -36.75 -9.41
N MET A 301 -2.84 -35.98 -9.54
CA MET A 301 -1.58 -36.41 -10.15
C MET A 301 -1.01 -37.64 -9.46
N ILE A 302 -0.94 -37.63 -8.10
CA ILE A 302 -0.46 -38.78 -7.35
C ILE A 302 -1.29 -40.03 -7.63
N ARG A 303 -2.62 -39.91 -7.70
CA ARG A 303 -3.53 -41.04 -7.99
C ARG A 303 -3.32 -41.61 -9.38
N GLU A 304 -3.22 -40.76 -10.40
CA GLU A 304 -2.98 -41.19 -11.79
C GLU A 304 -1.60 -41.87 -11.92
N LEU A 305 -0.54 -41.26 -11.35
CA LEU A 305 0.79 -41.82 -11.40
C LEU A 305 0.95 -43.12 -10.59
N SER A 306 0.17 -43.30 -9.53
CA SER A 306 0.22 -44.52 -8.72
C SER A 306 -0.24 -45.78 -9.48
N ALA A 307 -1.03 -45.64 -10.57
CA ALA A 307 -1.42 -46.73 -11.44
C ALA A 307 -0.22 -47.36 -12.16
N TYR A 308 0.85 -46.63 -12.38
CA TYR A 308 2.02 -47.07 -13.14
C TYR A 308 3.16 -47.64 -12.27
N ARG A 309 2.92 -47.85 -10.95
CA ARG A 309 3.87 -48.43 -10.01
C ARG A 309 5.25 -47.72 -9.98
N LEU A 310 5.24 -46.41 -10.05
CA LEU A 310 6.46 -45.61 -9.91
C LEU A 310 7.04 -45.71 -8.53
N TYR A 311 8.35 -45.51 -8.39
CA TYR A 311 9.06 -45.52 -7.12
C TYR A 311 8.53 -44.48 -6.14
N ASP A 312 8.37 -43.21 -6.60
CA ASP A 312 7.74 -42.14 -5.83
C ASP A 312 6.99 -41.17 -6.76
N SER A 313 5.65 -41.28 -6.76
CA SER A 313 4.79 -40.42 -7.56
C SER A 313 4.82 -38.94 -7.12
N ARG A 314 5.20 -38.63 -5.87
CA ARG A 314 5.19 -37.27 -5.32
C ARG A 314 6.32 -36.39 -5.88
N VAL A 315 7.43 -37.00 -6.27
CA VAL A 315 8.59 -36.30 -6.84
C VAL A 315 8.23 -35.61 -8.17
N TRP A 316 7.19 -36.08 -8.85
CA TRP A 316 6.74 -35.53 -10.14
C TRP A 316 5.89 -34.27 -9.99
N ILE A 317 5.38 -33.93 -8.78
CA ILE A 317 4.60 -32.70 -8.54
C ILE A 317 5.43 -31.46 -8.82
N PRO A 318 6.61 -31.24 -8.17
CA PRO A 318 7.44 -30.08 -8.46
C PRO A 318 8.05 -30.11 -9.88
N GLN A 319 8.08 -31.28 -10.51
CA GLN A 319 8.60 -31.50 -11.86
C GLN A 319 7.50 -31.67 -12.91
N ALA A 320 6.30 -31.15 -12.63
CA ALA A 320 5.15 -31.27 -13.54
C ALA A 320 5.45 -30.71 -14.96
N ALA A 321 6.32 -29.70 -15.08
CA ALA A 321 6.76 -29.16 -16.37
C ALA A 321 7.42 -30.22 -17.26
N ALA A 322 8.20 -31.13 -16.68
CA ALA A 322 8.86 -32.21 -17.43
C ALA A 322 7.89 -33.25 -18.00
N LEU A 323 6.69 -33.38 -17.40
CA LEU A 323 5.64 -34.26 -17.93
C LEU A 323 4.93 -33.66 -19.17
N ILE A 324 5.11 -32.34 -19.41
CA ILE A 324 4.53 -31.61 -20.53
C ILE A 324 5.58 -31.43 -21.63
N ASP A 325 6.78 -30.97 -21.25
CA ASP A 325 7.86 -30.63 -22.19
C ASP A 325 8.94 -31.69 -22.16
N HIS A 326 9.12 -32.36 -23.31
CA HIS A 326 10.17 -33.37 -23.49
C HIS A 326 11.58 -32.82 -23.24
N LYS A 327 11.83 -31.54 -23.49
CA LYS A 327 13.16 -30.92 -23.25
C LYS A 327 13.51 -30.89 -21.77
N GLU A 328 12.54 -30.51 -20.93
CA GLU A 328 12.68 -30.53 -19.47
C GLU A 328 12.92 -31.98 -18.98
N MET A 329 12.21 -32.95 -19.53
CA MET A 329 12.41 -34.37 -19.20
C MET A 329 13.82 -34.84 -19.57
N VAL A 330 14.33 -34.48 -20.74
CA VAL A 330 15.71 -34.79 -21.16
C VAL A 330 16.74 -34.16 -20.23
N GLU A 331 16.53 -32.91 -19.80
CA GLU A 331 17.45 -32.25 -18.85
C GLU A 331 17.49 -32.97 -17.50
N ILE A 332 16.32 -33.33 -16.94
CA ILE A 332 16.24 -34.11 -15.70
C ILE A 332 16.93 -35.44 -15.87
N THR A 333 16.68 -36.15 -16.97
CA THR A 333 17.31 -37.44 -17.28
C THR A 333 18.83 -37.31 -17.33
N HIS A 334 19.33 -36.28 -18.02
CA HIS A 334 20.76 -36.00 -18.11
C HIS A 334 21.37 -35.77 -16.72
N ASN A 335 20.74 -34.94 -15.90
CA ASN A 335 21.20 -34.64 -14.54
C ASN A 335 21.25 -35.90 -13.66
N LEU A 336 20.23 -36.75 -13.73
CA LEU A 336 20.19 -38.03 -13.01
C LEU A 336 21.27 -39.02 -13.50
N VAL A 337 21.50 -39.12 -14.81
CA VAL A 337 22.55 -39.97 -15.39
C VAL A 337 23.94 -39.49 -14.93
N MET A 338 24.19 -38.19 -14.97
CA MET A 338 25.45 -37.59 -14.49
C MET A 338 25.63 -37.83 -12.98
N ARG A 339 24.57 -37.70 -12.18
CA ARG A 339 24.59 -38.01 -10.73
C ARG A 339 24.91 -39.46 -10.49
N ARG A 340 24.25 -40.39 -11.21
CA ARG A 340 24.51 -41.84 -11.10
C ARG A 340 25.95 -42.17 -11.46
N GLN A 341 26.52 -41.64 -12.50
CA GLN A 341 27.91 -41.84 -12.90
C GLN A 341 28.88 -41.34 -11.80
N LYS A 342 28.63 -40.14 -11.27
CA LYS A 342 29.43 -39.56 -10.19
C LYS A 342 29.42 -40.44 -8.95
N LEU A 343 28.25 -40.92 -8.54
CA LEU A 343 28.10 -41.83 -7.39
C LEU A 343 28.88 -43.16 -7.64
N ARG A 344 28.76 -43.71 -8.84
CA ARG A 344 29.49 -44.91 -9.23
C ARG A 344 31.00 -44.70 -9.14
N SER A 345 31.53 -43.64 -9.69
CA SER A 345 32.95 -43.33 -9.63
C SER A 345 33.46 -43.14 -8.20
N ARG A 346 32.66 -42.50 -7.34
CA ARG A 346 32.99 -42.32 -5.93
C ARG A 346 33.00 -43.64 -5.18
N MET A 347 31.99 -44.51 -5.38
CA MET A 347 31.95 -45.87 -4.79
C MET A 347 33.15 -46.72 -5.22
N GLU A 348 33.52 -46.66 -6.51
CA GLU A 348 34.68 -47.37 -7.04
C GLU A 348 35.98 -46.88 -6.41
N TYR A 349 36.12 -45.53 -6.26
CA TYR A 349 37.25 -44.89 -5.60
C TYR A 349 37.36 -45.29 -4.13
N ASN A 350 36.27 -45.10 -3.37
CA ASN A 350 36.21 -45.45 -1.95
C ASN A 350 36.43 -46.97 -1.71
N ALA A 351 35.90 -47.82 -2.59
CA ALA A 351 36.16 -49.28 -2.54
C ALA A 351 37.63 -49.62 -2.81
N GLY A 352 38.30 -48.87 -3.70
CA GLY A 352 39.75 -48.98 -3.95
C GLY A 352 40.57 -48.68 -2.67
N ILE A 353 40.28 -47.51 -2.05
CA ILE A 353 40.89 -47.08 -0.78
C ILE A 353 40.69 -48.13 0.30
N LEU A 354 39.48 -48.62 0.46
CA LEU A 354 39.15 -49.64 1.47
C LEU A 354 39.88 -50.93 1.25
N LYS A 355 40.07 -51.33 -0.01
CA LYS A 355 40.88 -52.52 -0.40
C LYS A 355 42.35 -52.34 -0.05
N GLU A 356 42.92 -51.16 -0.34
CA GLU A 356 44.33 -50.86 -0.01
C GLU A 356 44.56 -50.85 1.50
N GLN A 357 43.72 -50.15 2.25
CA GLN A 357 43.75 -50.09 3.71
C GLN A 357 43.63 -51.51 4.33
N ARG A 358 42.75 -52.34 3.79
CA ARG A 358 42.60 -53.75 4.25
C ARG A 358 43.84 -54.60 3.99
N THR A 359 44.49 -54.46 2.85
CA THR A 359 45.73 -55.18 2.52
C THR A 359 46.88 -54.72 3.41
N GLU A 360 46.98 -53.40 3.67
CA GLU A 360 47.99 -52.85 4.57
C GLU A 360 47.78 -53.35 6.02
N TRP A 361 46.58 -53.31 6.52
CA TRP A 361 46.18 -53.81 7.83
C TRP A 361 46.51 -55.31 7.96
N GLN A 362 46.19 -56.13 6.97
CA GLN A 362 46.51 -57.58 6.99
C GLN A 362 48.01 -57.79 6.98
N SER A 363 48.81 -56.98 6.35
CA SER A 363 50.26 -57.06 6.36
C SER A 363 50.88 -56.74 7.72
N LEU A 364 50.35 -55.70 8.37
CA LEU A 364 50.76 -55.32 9.73
C LEU A 364 50.38 -56.37 10.75
N TRP A 365 49.15 -56.90 10.69
CA TRP A 365 48.67 -57.97 11.57
C TRP A 365 49.54 -59.25 11.48
N LYS A 366 49.93 -59.66 10.30
CA LYS A 366 50.84 -60.84 10.09
C LYS A 366 52.22 -60.62 10.71
N LYS A 367 52.71 -59.35 10.71
CA LYS A 367 54.03 -59.02 11.31
C LYS A 367 53.95 -58.97 12.85
N CYS A 368 52.88 -58.48 13.45
CA CYS A 368 52.70 -58.44 14.90
C CYS A 368 52.49 -59.84 15.54
N ARG A 369 52.11 -60.82 14.73
CA ARG A 369 51.86 -62.23 15.25
C ARG A 369 53.10 -63.14 15.16
N ARG A 370 54.17 -62.64 14.56
CA ARG A 370 55.48 -63.30 14.57
C ARG A 370 56.39 -62.73 15.65
#